data_65cd02c84e9ea180427f703e050a4749
#
_entry.id   65cd02c84e9ea180427f703e050a4749
#
_cell.length_a   1.000
_cell.length_b   1.000
_cell.length_c   1.000
_cell.angle_alpha   90.00
_cell.angle_beta   90.00
_cell.angle_gamma   90.00
#
_symmetry.space_group_name_H-M   'P 1'
#
loop_
_entity.id
_entity.type
_entity.pdbx_description
1 polymer ?
#
loop_
_entity_poly.entity_id
_entity_poly.type
_entity_poly.pdbx_seq_one_letter_code
_entity_poly.pdbx_strand_id
1 'polypeptide(L)'
;MTGESRETMVRMGELSVSKTPGHVLSSIGLGSCIGLVLVDHSRPLAGLAHIVLPSSGAGSDAAVGKFADRAVPALLEEMASIGSSRSRLHAVLVGGAQMFSFESASTFDIGRRNEQAVREALGAIGLDVRASATGGNKGRTVRVHVDTGLVTVREPGATEVEIHSKAAAGASK
;
A
#
# COMPACT_ATOMS: atom_id res chain seq x y z
N MET A 1 9.54 -21.85 20.48
CA MET A 1 10.31 -20.88 19.71
C MET A 1 9.41 -19.73 19.34
N THR A 2 9.59 -18.61 20.01
CA THR A 2 9.02 -17.35 19.59
C THR A 2 9.81 -16.87 18.40
N GLY A 3 9.28 -17.06 17.19
CA GLY A 3 9.87 -16.45 16.01
C GLY A 3 9.85 -14.94 16.18
N GLU A 4 11.01 -14.32 16.20
CA GLU A 4 11.08 -12.87 16.17
C GLU A 4 10.34 -12.40 14.91
N SER A 5 9.32 -11.57 15.11
CA SER A 5 8.61 -10.96 13.98
C SER A 5 9.59 -10.02 13.29
N ARG A 6 10.01 -10.40 12.11
CA ARG A 6 10.89 -9.58 11.29
C ARG A 6 10.06 -8.52 10.58
N GLU A 7 10.42 -7.27 10.77
CA GLU A 7 9.77 -6.14 10.11
C GLU A 7 10.72 -5.50 9.10
N THR A 8 10.21 -5.28 7.88
CA THR A 8 10.92 -4.54 6.85
C THR A 8 10.17 -3.24 6.58
N MET A 9 10.85 -2.12 6.79
CA MET A 9 10.32 -0.81 6.47
C MET A 9 10.49 -0.52 4.99
N VAL A 10 9.37 -0.22 4.32
CA VAL A 10 9.33 0.18 2.92
C VAL A 10 9.28 1.71 2.87
N ARG A 11 10.38 2.31 2.45
CA ARG A 11 10.56 3.76 2.44
C ARG A 11 10.05 4.37 1.14
N MET A 12 10.03 5.70 1.08
CA MET A 12 9.57 6.45 -0.09
C MET A 12 10.25 5.96 -1.38
N GLY A 13 9.42 5.57 -2.35
CA GLY A 13 9.90 5.08 -3.64
C GLY A 13 10.33 3.62 -3.66
N GLU A 14 10.29 2.95 -2.52
CA GLU A 14 10.61 1.52 -2.42
C GLU A 14 9.35 0.66 -2.58
N LEU A 15 9.57 -0.59 -2.95
CA LEU A 15 8.58 -1.64 -2.87
C LEU A 15 9.22 -2.93 -2.40
N SER A 16 8.44 -3.77 -1.73
CA SER A 16 8.93 -5.04 -1.21
C SER A 16 7.81 -6.06 -1.21
N VAL A 17 8.17 -7.31 -1.47
CA VAL A 17 7.25 -8.45 -1.37
C VAL A 17 7.86 -9.50 -0.45
N SER A 18 7.01 -10.33 0.15
CA SER A 18 7.48 -11.38 1.03
C SER A 18 6.54 -12.58 1.04
N LYS A 19 7.15 -13.75 1.21
CA LYS A 19 6.47 -15.02 1.48
C LYS A 19 7.00 -15.66 2.76
N THR A 20 7.78 -14.92 3.52
CA THR A 20 8.45 -15.42 4.73
C THR A 20 7.48 -15.41 5.91
N PRO A 21 7.26 -16.57 6.58
CA PRO A 21 6.43 -16.62 7.78
C PRO A 21 6.90 -15.66 8.87
N GLY A 22 5.94 -14.97 9.51
CA GLY A 22 6.22 -14.00 10.56
C GLY A 22 6.75 -12.65 10.09
N HIS A 23 6.90 -12.46 8.80
CA HIS A 23 7.38 -11.19 8.25
C HIS A 23 6.29 -10.12 8.24
N VAL A 24 6.65 -8.90 8.57
CA VAL A 24 5.78 -7.72 8.50
C VAL A 24 6.42 -6.71 7.56
N LEU A 25 5.64 -6.18 6.63
CA LEU A 25 6.05 -5.04 5.80
C LEU A 25 5.37 -3.79 6.34
N SER A 26 6.09 -2.69 6.45
CA SER A 26 5.54 -1.45 7.01
C SER A 26 6.00 -0.22 6.25
N SER A 27 5.15 0.81 6.27
CA SER A 27 5.51 2.16 5.85
C SER A 27 5.04 3.14 6.92
N ILE A 28 5.97 3.92 7.44
CA ILE A 28 5.74 4.83 8.56
C ILE A 28 5.53 6.25 8.05
N GLY A 29 4.55 6.95 8.63
CA GLY A 29 4.35 8.37 8.39
C GLY A 29 3.89 8.70 6.98
N LEU A 30 3.01 7.89 6.41
CA LEU A 30 2.39 8.17 5.11
C LEU A 30 1.53 9.43 5.21
N GLY A 31 2.03 10.55 4.69
CA GLY A 31 1.28 11.80 4.53
C GLY A 31 0.55 11.79 3.18
N SER A 32 1.05 12.56 2.21
CA SER A 32 0.51 12.59 0.85
C SER A 32 0.83 11.32 0.05
N CYS A 33 1.82 10.53 0.48
CA CYS A 33 2.17 9.27 -0.15
C CYS A 33 1.07 8.23 0.00
N ILE A 34 1.05 7.25 -0.89
CA ILE A 34 0.18 6.08 -0.80
C ILE A 34 1.01 4.83 -0.50
N GLY A 35 0.65 4.15 0.59
CA GLY A 35 1.06 2.77 0.81
C GLY A 35 0.08 1.86 0.08
N LEU A 36 0.54 1.23 -0.98
CA LEU A 36 -0.24 0.23 -1.71
C LEU A 36 0.13 -1.15 -1.17
N VAL A 37 -0.82 -1.81 -0.54
CA VAL A 37 -0.67 -3.18 -0.07
C VAL A 37 -1.34 -4.12 -1.04
N LEU A 38 -0.64 -5.18 -1.43
CA LEU A 38 -1.22 -6.32 -2.14
C LEU A 38 -1.12 -7.55 -1.25
N VAL A 39 -2.25 -8.22 -1.06
CA VAL A 39 -2.34 -9.43 -0.24
C VAL A 39 -2.90 -10.56 -1.11
N ASP A 40 -2.22 -11.70 -1.11
CA ASP A 40 -2.77 -12.92 -1.72
C ASP A 40 -3.77 -13.53 -0.73
N HIS A 41 -5.04 -13.64 -1.12
CA HIS A 41 -6.09 -14.09 -0.20
C HIS A 41 -6.04 -15.58 0.13
N SER A 42 -5.27 -16.39 -0.62
CA SER A 42 -5.20 -17.83 -0.41
C SER A 42 -3.81 -18.36 -0.02
N ARG A 43 -2.80 -17.50 -0.07
CA ARG A 43 -1.42 -17.86 0.26
C ARG A 43 -0.79 -16.83 1.19
N PRO A 44 0.23 -17.19 1.98
CA PRO A 44 0.93 -16.23 2.85
C PRO A 44 1.93 -15.38 2.04
N LEU A 45 1.41 -14.56 1.16
CA LEU A 45 2.18 -13.67 0.28
C LEU A 45 1.61 -12.26 0.39
N ALA A 46 2.47 -11.29 0.57
CA ALA A 46 2.07 -9.88 0.58
C ALA A 46 3.15 -8.98 0.01
N GLY A 47 2.75 -7.81 -0.43
CA GLY A 47 3.63 -6.78 -0.92
C GLY A 47 3.17 -5.39 -0.48
N LEU A 48 4.11 -4.47 -0.47
CA LEU A 48 3.88 -3.07 -0.11
C LEU A 48 4.73 -2.17 -0.99
N ALA A 49 4.13 -1.14 -1.57
CA ALA A 49 4.83 -0.08 -2.28
C ALA A 49 4.55 1.26 -1.61
N HIS A 50 5.57 2.10 -1.48
CA HIS A 50 5.48 3.44 -0.92
C HIS A 50 5.54 4.46 -2.06
N ILE A 51 4.38 4.84 -2.57
CA ILE A 51 4.20 5.66 -3.77
C ILE A 51 4.17 7.14 -3.40
N VAL A 52 4.95 7.93 -4.08
CA VAL A 52 5.19 9.35 -3.71
C VAL A 52 4.49 10.32 -4.66
N LEU A 53 4.43 9.99 -5.96
CA LEU A 53 3.90 10.86 -7.01
C LEU A 53 2.97 10.07 -7.94
N PRO A 54 2.02 10.77 -8.61
CA PRO A 54 1.04 10.08 -9.44
C PRO A 54 1.59 9.51 -10.73
N SER A 55 2.55 10.18 -11.36
CA SER A 55 3.08 9.74 -12.65
C SER A 55 4.55 10.08 -12.81
N SER A 56 5.25 9.27 -13.60
CA SER A 56 6.69 9.38 -13.77
C SER A 56 7.14 10.48 -14.74
N GLY A 57 6.26 10.93 -15.62
CA GLY A 57 6.69 11.79 -16.71
C GLY A 57 7.73 11.11 -17.61
N ALA A 58 8.22 11.81 -18.63
CA ALA A 58 9.21 11.29 -19.55
C ALA A 58 10.63 11.31 -18.93
N GLY A 59 11.37 10.20 -19.05
CA GLY A 59 12.80 10.15 -18.76
C GLY A 59 13.21 10.14 -17.31
N SER A 60 12.36 9.68 -16.40
CA SER A 60 12.71 9.58 -14.99
C SER A 60 13.58 8.35 -14.69
N ASP A 61 14.75 8.55 -14.08
CA ASP A 61 15.63 7.51 -13.55
C ASP A 61 15.34 7.19 -12.08
N ALA A 62 14.27 7.74 -11.51
CA ALA A 62 13.90 7.53 -10.12
C ALA A 62 13.46 6.08 -9.88
N ALA A 63 13.49 5.68 -8.61
CA ALA A 63 13.05 4.35 -8.18
C ALA A 63 11.65 4.03 -8.70
N VAL A 64 11.45 2.81 -9.18
CA VAL A 64 10.20 2.37 -9.82
C VAL A 64 8.99 2.46 -8.90
N GLY A 65 9.18 2.30 -7.60
CA GLY A 65 8.11 2.43 -6.61
C GLY A 65 7.67 3.85 -6.30
N LYS A 66 8.36 4.87 -6.84
CA LYS A 66 8.07 6.27 -6.54
C LYS A 66 6.79 6.79 -7.22
N PHE A 67 6.47 6.28 -8.39
CA PHE A 67 5.36 6.78 -9.23
C PHE A 67 4.26 5.72 -9.36
N ALA A 68 3.00 6.13 -9.18
CA ALA A 68 1.86 5.21 -9.23
C ALA A 68 1.78 4.41 -10.53
N ASP A 69 2.00 5.04 -11.68
CA ASP A 69 1.93 4.40 -12.99
C ASP A 69 2.99 3.32 -13.20
N ARG A 70 4.08 3.37 -12.47
CA ARG A 70 5.18 2.39 -12.54
C ARG A 70 5.16 1.42 -11.36
N ALA A 71 4.81 1.90 -10.17
CA ALA A 71 4.81 1.09 -8.95
C ALA A 71 3.76 -0.02 -8.99
N VAL A 72 2.56 0.26 -9.51
CA VAL A 72 1.48 -0.73 -9.56
C VAL A 72 1.88 -1.95 -10.41
N PRO A 73 2.32 -1.79 -11.68
CA PRO A 73 2.76 -2.96 -12.45
C PRO A 73 4.00 -3.62 -11.87
N ALA A 74 4.94 -2.85 -11.30
CA ALA A 74 6.14 -3.41 -10.69
C ALA A 74 5.82 -4.28 -9.47
N LEU A 75 4.93 -3.83 -8.60
CA LEU A 75 4.52 -4.60 -7.43
C LEU A 75 3.80 -5.89 -7.83
N LEU A 76 2.96 -5.83 -8.86
CA LEU A 76 2.31 -7.03 -9.41
C LEU A 76 3.32 -8.03 -9.94
N GLU A 77 4.31 -7.58 -10.66
CA GLU A 77 5.37 -8.44 -11.21
C GLU A 77 6.18 -9.10 -10.08
N GLU A 78 6.52 -8.33 -9.04
CA GLU A 78 7.21 -8.86 -7.88
C GLU A 78 6.36 -9.90 -7.13
N MET A 79 5.05 -9.65 -6.97
CA MET A 79 4.15 -10.62 -6.37
C MET A 79 4.07 -11.91 -7.19
N ALA A 80 4.01 -11.80 -8.51
CA ALA A 80 4.00 -12.96 -9.41
C ALA A 80 5.30 -13.76 -9.27
N SER A 81 6.43 -13.09 -9.13
CA SER A 81 7.75 -13.74 -9.00
C SER A 81 7.88 -14.60 -7.74
N ILE A 82 7.11 -14.31 -6.70
CA ILE A 82 7.09 -15.12 -5.47
C ILE A 82 5.93 -16.13 -5.40
N GLY A 83 5.16 -16.26 -6.47
CA GLY A 83 4.14 -17.31 -6.60
C GLY A 83 2.70 -16.86 -6.50
N SER A 84 2.42 -15.57 -6.50
CA SER A 84 1.04 -15.09 -6.50
C SER A 84 0.48 -14.99 -7.92
N SER A 85 -0.83 -14.78 -8.01
CA SER A 85 -1.48 -14.44 -9.27
C SER A 85 -2.47 -13.31 -9.06
N ARG A 86 -2.67 -12.50 -10.10
CA ARG A 86 -3.55 -11.34 -10.01
C ARG A 86 -4.96 -11.68 -9.54
N SER A 87 -5.49 -12.83 -9.92
CA SER A 87 -6.82 -13.28 -9.51
C SER A 87 -6.98 -13.52 -8.01
N ARG A 88 -5.87 -13.70 -7.30
CA ARG A 88 -5.86 -13.92 -5.85
C ARG A 88 -5.47 -12.68 -5.05
N LEU A 89 -5.23 -11.55 -5.69
CA LEU A 89 -4.77 -10.34 -5.01
C LEU A 89 -5.93 -9.44 -4.58
N HIS A 90 -5.81 -8.95 -3.36
CA HIS A 90 -6.61 -7.85 -2.84
C HIS A 90 -5.70 -6.64 -2.63
N ALA A 91 -6.17 -5.47 -3.03
CA ALA A 91 -5.45 -4.21 -2.82
C ALA A 91 -6.02 -3.47 -1.62
N VAL A 92 -5.13 -2.89 -0.83
CA VAL A 92 -5.47 -2.00 0.29
C VAL A 92 -4.65 -0.71 0.14
N LEU A 93 -5.30 0.43 0.28
CA LEU A 93 -4.65 1.73 0.14
C LEU A 93 -4.65 2.47 1.49
N VAL A 94 -3.50 3.04 1.82
CA VAL A 94 -3.33 3.86 3.04
C VAL A 94 -2.57 5.13 2.70
N GLY A 95 -2.98 6.26 3.23
CA GLY A 95 -2.29 7.52 3.05
C GLY A 95 -3.09 8.54 2.24
N GLY A 96 -2.42 9.26 1.36
CA GLY A 96 -3.08 10.25 0.51
C GLY A 96 -3.69 11.41 1.29
N ALA A 97 -3.11 11.77 2.42
CA ALA A 97 -3.55 12.88 3.25
C ALA A 97 -3.13 14.22 2.67
N GLN A 98 -3.89 15.25 2.99
CA GLN A 98 -3.54 16.63 2.70
C GLN A 98 -2.88 17.21 3.95
N MET A 99 -1.55 17.28 3.93
CA MET A 99 -0.76 17.68 5.10
C MET A 99 -0.69 19.19 5.31
N PHE A 100 -0.97 19.96 4.26
CA PHE A 100 -0.90 21.40 4.29
C PHE A 100 -2.23 22.02 3.87
N SER A 101 -2.94 22.64 4.81
CA SER A 101 -4.21 23.30 4.58
C SER A 101 -4.00 24.82 4.41
N PHE A 102 -3.36 25.22 3.32
CA PHE A 102 -3.31 26.65 2.96
C PHE A 102 -4.38 26.95 1.91
N GLU A 103 -4.80 28.22 1.84
CA GLU A 103 -5.88 28.68 0.97
C GLU A 103 -5.65 28.40 -0.53
N SER A 104 -4.42 28.14 -0.93
CA SER A 104 -4.04 27.77 -2.31
C SER A 104 -3.95 26.26 -2.51
N ALA A 105 -4.41 25.46 -1.55
CA ALA A 105 -4.21 24.02 -1.51
C ALA A 105 -4.89 23.24 -2.65
N SER A 106 -5.88 23.81 -3.31
CA SER A 106 -6.56 23.17 -4.46
C SER A 106 -5.62 22.86 -5.62
N THR A 107 -4.49 23.55 -5.72
CA THR A 107 -3.50 23.37 -6.78
C THR A 107 -2.47 22.28 -6.44
N PHE A 108 -2.34 21.91 -5.15
CA PHE A 108 -1.29 21.03 -4.64
C PHE A 108 -1.81 19.82 -3.87
N ASP A 109 -3.01 19.33 -4.20
CA ASP A 109 -3.57 18.16 -3.55
C ASP A 109 -2.88 16.88 -4.05
N ILE A 110 -1.62 16.72 -3.67
CA ILE A 110 -0.79 15.58 -4.07
C ILE A 110 -1.35 14.28 -3.50
N GLY A 111 -1.82 14.31 -2.26
CA GLY A 111 -2.40 13.11 -1.62
C GLY A 111 -3.57 12.55 -2.41
N ARG A 112 -4.51 13.41 -2.79
CA ARG A 112 -5.67 13.02 -3.59
C ARG A 112 -5.28 12.54 -4.99
N ARG A 113 -4.32 13.22 -5.63
CA ARG A 113 -3.81 12.82 -6.95
C ARG A 113 -3.11 11.48 -6.91
N ASN A 114 -2.34 11.24 -5.85
CA ASN A 114 -1.69 9.94 -5.65
C ASN A 114 -2.72 8.83 -5.49
N GLU A 115 -3.73 9.03 -4.66
CA GLU A 115 -4.81 8.06 -4.49
C GLU A 115 -5.53 7.78 -5.80
N GLN A 116 -5.91 8.83 -6.52
CA GLN A 116 -6.59 8.71 -7.81
C GLN A 116 -5.75 7.93 -8.81
N ALA A 117 -4.47 8.25 -8.93
CA ALA A 117 -3.57 7.58 -9.87
C ALA A 117 -3.41 6.08 -9.55
N VAL A 118 -3.30 5.73 -8.26
CA VAL A 118 -3.23 4.34 -7.84
C VAL A 118 -4.53 3.61 -8.16
N ARG A 119 -5.68 4.22 -7.85
CA ARG A 119 -6.99 3.62 -8.15
C ARG A 119 -7.21 3.42 -9.64
N GLU A 120 -6.81 4.38 -10.47
CA GLU A 120 -6.89 4.27 -11.93
C GLU A 120 -6.01 3.14 -12.46
N ALA A 121 -4.78 3.05 -11.98
CA ALA A 121 -3.86 1.98 -12.38
C ALA A 121 -4.37 0.59 -12.00
N LEU A 122 -4.94 0.46 -10.79
CA LEU A 122 -5.56 -0.79 -10.34
C LEU A 122 -6.82 -1.13 -11.15
N GLY A 123 -7.67 -0.13 -11.41
CA GLY A 123 -8.88 -0.30 -12.21
C GLY A 123 -8.59 -0.76 -13.63
N ALA A 124 -7.53 -0.23 -14.24
CA ALA A 124 -7.11 -0.61 -15.60
C ALA A 124 -6.74 -2.09 -15.74
N ILE A 125 -6.32 -2.72 -14.65
CA ILE A 125 -5.96 -4.14 -14.63
C ILE A 125 -7.03 -5.02 -13.95
N GLY A 126 -8.16 -4.43 -13.56
CA GLY A 126 -9.28 -5.14 -12.95
C GLY A 126 -9.03 -5.60 -11.52
N LEU A 127 -8.16 -4.92 -10.79
CA LEU A 127 -7.84 -5.27 -9.40
C LEU A 127 -8.65 -4.40 -8.42
N ASP A 128 -9.45 -5.05 -7.60
CA ASP A 128 -10.33 -4.35 -6.65
C ASP A 128 -9.59 -3.84 -5.42
N VAL A 129 -9.92 -2.62 -5.01
CA VAL A 129 -9.54 -2.09 -3.70
C VAL A 129 -10.53 -2.60 -2.67
N ARG A 130 -10.07 -3.41 -1.74
CA ARG A 130 -10.91 -4.08 -0.73
C ARG A 130 -11.06 -3.27 0.54
N ALA A 131 -10.09 -2.42 0.84
CA ALA A 131 -10.14 -1.54 1.99
C ALA A 131 -9.25 -0.32 1.73
N SER A 132 -9.56 0.78 2.40
CA SER A 132 -8.72 1.96 2.32
C SER A 132 -8.84 2.79 3.60
N ALA A 133 -7.74 3.44 3.94
CA ALA A 133 -7.66 4.46 4.98
C ALA A 133 -6.92 5.64 4.38
N THR A 134 -7.65 6.47 3.65
CA THR A 134 -7.07 7.52 2.82
C THR A 134 -7.71 8.88 3.09
N GLY A 135 -7.04 9.93 2.64
CA GLY A 135 -7.53 11.30 2.79
C GLY A 135 -7.24 11.87 4.17
N GLY A 136 -8.01 12.86 4.56
CA GLY A 136 -7.81 13.56 5.82
C GLY A 136 -6.55 14.41 5.84
N ASN A 137 -6.04 14.67 7.04
CA ASN A 137 -4.90 15.57 7.24
C ASN A 137 -3.82 15.00 8.17
N LYS A 138 -3.88 13.72 8.49
CA LYS A 138 -2.93 13.07 9.40
C LYS A 138 -2.10 12.03 8.66
N GLY A 139 -0.84 11.94 9.03
CA GLY A 139 0.03 10.86 8.60
C GLY A 139 -0.43 9.53 9.18
N ARG A 140 -0.16 8.44 8.46
CA ARG A 140 -0.54 7.09 8.89
C ARG A 140 0.63 6.14 8.76
N THR A 141 0.66 5.16 9.64
CA THR A 141 1.58 4.02 9.54
C THR A 141 0.76 2.80 9.16
N VAL A 142 1.20 2.11 8.12
CA VAL A 142 0.58 0.85 7.67
C VAL A 142 1.51 -0.31 7.97
N ARG A 143 0.92 -1.45 8.42
CA ARG A 143 1.62 -2.72 8.57
C ARG A 143 0.82 -3.82 7.89
N VAL A 144 1.50 -4.67 7.15
CA VAL A 144 0.91 -5.89 6.60
C VAL A 144 1.66 -7.10 7.13
N HIS A 145 0.90 -8.02 7.73
CA HIS A 145 1.40 -9.29 8.24
C HIS A 145 1.29 -10.33 7.13
N VAL A 146 2.42 -10.82 6.66
CA VAL A 146 2.50 -11.69 5.49
C VAL A 146 1.72 -13.00 5.67
N ASP A 147 1.81 -13.60 6.86
CA ASP A 147 1.16 -14.88 7.15
C ASP A 147 -0.36 -14.81 7.07
N THR A 148 -0.93 -13.78 7.70
CA THR A 148 -2.37 -13.67 7.91
C THR A 148 -3.06 -12.75 6.92
N GLY A 149 -2.29 -11.95 6.19
CA GLY A 149 -2.83 -10.88 5.34
C GLY A 149 -3.49 -9.75 6.13
N LEU A 150 -3.23 -9.71 7.43
CA LEU A 150 -3.74 -8.64 8.30
C LEU A 150 -3.09 -7.32 7.94
N VAL A 151 -3.89 -6.31 7.66
CA VAL A 151 -3.42 -4.94 7.42
C VAL A 151 -3.94 -4.05 8.52
N THR A 152 -3.03 -3.37 9.18
CA THR A 152 -3.34 -2.44 10.27
C THR A 152 -2.87 -1.04 9.92
N VAL A 153 -3.55 -0.05 10.49
CA VAL A 153 -3.23 1.37 10.32
C VAL A 153 -3.23 2.06 11.68
N ARG A 154 -2.28 2.95 11.86
CA ARG A 154 -2.20 3.77 13.07
C ARG A 154 -1.96 5.22 12.68
N GLU A 155 -2.76 6.13 13.25
CA GLU A 155 -2.52 7.56 13.21
C GLU A 155 -1.72 7.99 14.45
N PRO A 156 -1.00 9.14 14.42
CA PRO A 156 -0.27 9.62 15.58
C PRO A 156 -1.18 9.80 16.81
N GLY A 157 -0.75 9.25 17.95
CA GLY A 157 -1.50 9.30 19.19
C GLY A 157 -2.72 8.40 19.29
N ALA A 158 -3.01 7.64 18.26
CA ALA A 158 -4.14 6.69 18.22
C ALA A 158 -3.67 5.25 18.34
N THR A 159 -4.60 4.35 18.63
CA THR A 159 -4.33 2.91 18.63
C THR A 159 -4.31 2.36 17.21
N GLU A 160 -3.56 1.29 17.02
CA GLU A 160 -3.52 0.55 15.76
C GLU A 160 -4.86 -0.13 15.49
N VAL A 161 -5.38 0.02 14.27
CA VAL A 161 -6.69 -0.48 13.86
C VAL A 161 -6.53 -1.43 12.67
N GLU A 162 -7.21 -2.57 12.73
CA GLU A 162 -7.30 -3.50 11.61
C GLU A 162 -8.24 -2.94 10.55
N ILE A 163 -7.80 -2.88 9.29
CA ILE A 163 -8.62 -2.44 8.17
C ILE A 163 -8.88 -3.54 7.14
N HIS A 164 -8.09 -4.61 7.16
CA HIS A 164 -8.27 -5.74 6.25
C HIS A 164 -7.68 -7.01 6.84
N SER A 165 -8.35 -8.13 6.59
CA SER A 165 -7.81 -9.47 6.84
C SER A 165 -8.40 -10.46 5.86
N LYS A 166 -7.72 -11.59 5.66
CA LYS A 166 -8.23 -12.68 4.81
C LYS A 166 -9.52 -13.27 5.38
N ALA A 167 -9.62 -13.36 6.69
CA ALA A 167 -10.81 -13.88 7.35
C ALA A 167 -12.03 -12.99 7.11
N ALA A 168 -11.88 -11.66 7.19
CA ALA A 168 -12.95 -10.71 6.92
C ALA A 168 -13.36 -10.74 5.43
N ALA A 169 -12.40 -10.89 4.52
CA ALA A 169 -12.67 -11.00 3.08
C ALA A 169 -13.47 -12.27 2.73
N GLY A 170 -13.24 -13.37 3.46
CA GLY A 170 -13.99 -14.62 3.28
C GLY A 170 -15.39 -14.61 3.89
N ALA A 171 -15.69 -13.71 4.81
CA ALA A 171 -16.97 -13.60 5.50
C ALA A 171 -18.01 -12.78 4.74
N SER A 172 -17.61 -11.97 3.77
CA SER A 172 -18.55 -11.18 2.95
C SER A 172 -19.04 -12.01 1.78
N LYS A 173 -20.15 -12.68 2.00
CA LYS A 173 -20.97 -13.25 0.93
C LYS A 173 -22.11 -12.31 0.60
#